data_b0384a72457cb8f374c78b7318655a2c
#
_entry.id   b0384a72457cb8f374c78b7318655a2c
#
_cell.length_a   1.000
_cell.length_b   1.000
_cell.length_c   1.000
_cell.angle_alpha   90.00
_cell.angle_beta   90.00
_cell.angle_gamma   90.00
#
_symmetry.space_group_name_H-M   'P 1'
#
loop_
_entity.id
_entity.type
_entity.pdbx_description
1 polymer ?
#
loop_
_entity_poly.entity_id
_entity_poly.type
_entity_poly.pdbx_seq_one_letter_code
_entity_poly.pdbx_strand_id
1 'polypeptide(L)'
;MPLLYGAAFACENALKSGCRLLYVAVFVTSQVQMNSDMRVDSFKHKGLRRLMVEDLRRKGITDERVLEAMNDIPRHFFMDSSLDVLAYENRALEILCKQTISQPSTVAFQTQLLDVNENDKILEIGTGSGYQTCVLCRMKARVYTIERFKPLHNSAQAVFKMLNYRPKCFFGDGYLGLPAYAPFDRILVTCGAESIPEKLVEQLKVGGIMVIPIGIGTQVMCKITKLSQGEIDVQKYGDFRFVPMLKEKKFC
;
A
#
# COMPACT_ATOMS: atom_id res chain seq x y z
N MET A 1 -28.46 24.95 13.39
CA MET A 1 -29.57 24.77 12.42
C MET A 1 -29.80 25.94 11.46
N PRO A 2 -28.79 26.59 10.88
CA PRO A 2 -28.98 27.60 9.82
C PRO A 2 -28.67 27.10 8.39
N LEU A 3 -28.05 25.93 8.19
CA LEU A 3 -27.62 25.45 6.87
C LEU A 3 -28.72 24.76 6.05
N LEU A 4 -29.83 24.36 6.65
CA LEU A 4 -30.95 23.70 5.93
C LEU A 4 -31.91 24.70 5.25
N TYR A 5 -31.98 25.96 5.73
CA TYR A 5 -32.85 26.98 5.13
C TYR A 5 -32.31 27.57 3.82
N GLY A 6 -30.98 27.63 3.67
CA GLY A 6 -30.34 28.12 2.42
C GLY A 6 -30.50 27.18 1.25
N ALA A 7 -30.51 25.88 1.47
CA ALA A 7 -30.66 24.87 0.41
C ALA A 7 -32.11 24.80 -0.14
N ALA A 8 -33.14 25.04 0.70
CA ALA A 8 -34.53 25.04 0.27
C ALA A 8 -34.84 26.25 -0.63
N PHE A 9 -34.28 27.44 -0.35
CA PHE A 9 -34.49 28.64 -1.16
C PHE A 9 -33.78 28.61 -2.53
N ALA A 10 -32.63 27.93 -2.60
CA ALA A 10 -31.92 27.69 -3.87
C ALA A 10 -32.68 26.68 -4.75
N CYS A 11 -33.39 25.73 -4.15
CA CYS A 11 -34.17 24.72 -4.85
C CYS A 11 -35.41 25.30 -5.56
N GLU A 12 -36.12 26.26 -4.92
CA GLU A 12 -37.30 26.92 -5.52
C GLU A 12 -36.96 27.81 -6.72
N ASN A 13 -35.82 28.46 -6.72
CA ASN A 13 -35.39 29.30 -7.83
C ASN A 13 -34.84 28.51 -9.02
N ALA A 14 -34.21 27.35 -8.80
CA ALA A 14 -33.75 26.45 -9.86
C ALA A 14 -34.89 25.76 -10.61
N LEU A 15 -36.01 25.52 -9.94
CA LEU A 15 -37.22 24.95 -10.58
C LEU A 15 -37.90 25.89 -11.56
N LYS A 16 -37.71 27.20 -11.45
CA LYS A 16 -38.31 28.23 -12.33
C LYS A 16 -37.50 28.49 -13.61
N SER A 17 -36.24 28.06 -13.68
CA SER A 17 -35.30 28.39 -14.77
C SER A 17 -35.01 27.26 -15.75
N GLY A 18 -35.78 26.19 -15.80
CA GLY A 18 -35.59 25.11 -16.80
C GLY A 18 -34.34 24.22 -16.58
N CYS A 19 -33.57 24.42 -15.52
CA CYS A 19 -32.33 23.71 -15.25
C CYS A 19 -32.50 22.38 -14.49
N ARG A 20 -33.67 21.71 -14.68
CA ARG A 20 -34.03 20.48 -13.94
C ARG A 20 -33.04 19.32 -14.17
N LEU A 21 -32.51 19.22 -15.37
CA LEU A 21 -31.58 18.11 -15.73
C LEU A 21 -30.18 18.25 -15.07
N LEU A 22 -29.66 19.48 -14.97
CA LEU A 22 -28.36 19.71 -14.33
C LEU A 22 -28.39 19.51 -12.82
N TYR A 23 -29.49 19.90 -12.16
CA TYR A 23 -29.63 19.75 -10.71
C TYR A 23 -29.81 18.29 -10.28
N VAL A 24 -30.59 17.53 -11.05
CA VAL A 24 -30.75 16.07 -10.82
C VAL A 24 -29.42 15.35 -11.07
N ALA A 25 -28.68 15.72 -12.12
CA ALA A 25 -27.39 15.12 -12.42
C ALA A 25 -26.36 15.42 -11.32
N VAL A 26 -26.27 16.65 -10.83
CA VAL A 26 -25.35 17.02 -9.73
C VAL A 26 -25.76 16.39 -8.40
N PHE A 27 -27.07 16.27 -8.12
CA PHE A 27 -27.54 15.65 -6.87
C PHE A 27 -27.40 14.13 -6.91
N VAL A 28 -27.66 13.50 -8.06
CA VAL A 28 -27.46 12.06 -8.26
C VAL A 28 -25.97 11.73 -8.23
N THR A 29 -25.10 12.53 -8.86
CA THR A 29 -23.65 12.33 -8.78
C THR A 29 -23.12 12.55 -7.36
N SER A 30 -23.61 13.54 -6.61
CA SER A 30 -23.22 13.73 -5.21
C SER A 30 -23.75 12.62 -4.28
N GLN A 31 -24.96 12.12 -4.50
CA GLN A 31 -25.52 10.98 -3.76
C GLN A 31 -24.82 9.67 -4.10
N VAL A 32 -24.48 9.46 -5.37
CA VAL A 32 -23.70 8.30 -5.82
C VAL A 32 -22.27 8.38 -5.26
N GLN A 33 -21.66 9.57 -5.24
CA GLN A 33 -20.34 9.80 -4.65
C GLN A 33 -20.36 9.61 -3.12
N MET A 34 -21.41 10.06 -2.43
CA MET A 34 -21.55 9.88 -0.97
C MET A 34 -21.81 8.43 -0.56
N ASN A 35 -22.47 7.62 -1.40
CA ASN A 35 -22.70 6.20 -1.12
C ASN A 35 -21.51 5.30 -1.48
N SER A 36 -20.56 5.76 -2.31
CA SER A 36 -19.36 5.01 -2.66
C SER A 36 -18.27 5.06 -1.58
N ASP A 37 -18.36 5.98 -0.62
CA ASP A 37 -17.27 6.22 0.36
C ASP A 37 -17.43 5.50 1.70
N MET A 38 -18.55 4.82 1.96
CA MET A 38 -18.70 4.01 3.18
C MET A 38 -18.39 2.53 2.90
N ARG A 39 -17.12 2.21 2.74
CA ARG A 39 -16.67 0.80 2.71
C ARG A 39 -16.88 0.17 4.09
N VAL A 40 -17.61 -0.94 4.12
CA VAL A 40 -17.95 -1.64 5.37
C VAL A 40 -17.16 -2.94 5.46
N ASP A 41 -16.41 -3.12 6.54
CA ASP A 41 -15.77 -4.41 6.85
C ASP A 41 -16.78 -5.38 7.45
N SER A 42 -17.57 -6.04 6.60
CA SER A 42 -18.65 -6.94 6.98
C SER A 42 -18.15 -8.23 7.63
N PHE A 43 -19.04 -8.97 8.28
CA PHE A 43 -18.73 -10.31 8.83
C PHE A 43 -18.21 -11.28 7.74
N LYS A 44 -18.72 -11.17 6.51
CA LYS A 44 -18.23 -11.93 5.36
C LYS A 44 -16.76 -11.63 5.07
N HIS A 45 -16.39 -10.34 5.02
CA HIS A 45 -14.99 -9.93 4.77
C HIS A 45 -14.06 -10.42 5.89
N LYS A 46 -14.49 -10.33 7.15
CA LYS A 46 -13.73 -10.85 8.29
C LYS A 46 -13.53 -12.36 8.21
N GLY A 47 -14.56 -13.11 7.79
CA GLY A 47 -14.47 -14.55 7.56
C GLY A 47 -13.46 -14.91 6.46
N LEU A 48 -13.56 -14.26 5.28
CA LEU A 48 -12.63 -14.45 4.17
C LEU A 48 -11.18 -14.11 4.55
N ARG A 49 -10.99 -13.05 5.34
CA ARG A 49 -9.67 -12.63 5.83
C ARG A 49 -9.04 -13.67 6.77
N ARG A 50 -9.83 -14.28 7.65
CA ARG A 50 -9.36 -15.39 8.50
C ARG A 50 -8.92 -16.59 7.66
N LEU A 51 -9.71 -16.98 6.66
CA LEU A 51 -9.34 -18.07 5.74
C LEU A 51 -8.06 -17.75 4.96
N MET A 52 -7.87 -16.51 4.52
CA MET A 52 -6.63 -16.05 3.89
C MET A 52 -5.44 -16.23 4.84
N VAL A 53 -5.57 -15.83 6.11
CA VAL A 53 -4.49 -15.95 7.12
C VAL A 53 -4.16 -17.42 7.40
N GLU A 54 -5.16 -18.30 7.50
CA GLU A 54 -4.94 -19.73 7.65
C GLU A 54 -4.21 -20.34 6.44
N ASP A 55 -4.55 -19.88 5.22
CA ASP A 55 -3.84 -20.30 4.00
C ASP A 55 -2.37 -19.83 4.01
N LEU A 56 -2.11 -18.60 4.46
CA LEU A 56 -0.74 -18.09 4.61
C LEU A 56 0.08 -18.93 5.59
N ARG A 57 -0.52 -19.33 6.72
CA ARG A 57 0.14 -20.22 7.70
C ARG A 57 0.48 -21.57 7.08
N ARG A 58 -0.43 -22.17 6.30
CA ARG A 58 -0.17 -23.41 5.56
C ARG A 58 0.94 -23.27 4.50
N LYS A 59 1.12 -22.07 3.97
CA LYS A 59 2.17 -21.72 3.00
C LYS A 59 3.53 -21.41 3.64
N GLY A 60 3.68 -21.59 4.95
CA GLY A 60 4.95 -21.44 5.65
C GLY A 60 5.20 -20.05 6.23
N ILE A 61 4.18 -19.19 6.33
CA ILE A 61 4.29 -17.96 7.12
C ILE A 61 4.15 -18.33 8.60
N THR A 62 5.20 -18.10 9.37
CA THR A 62 5.31 -18.50 10.78
C THR A 62 5.36 -17.31 11.74
N ASP A 63 5.59 -16.09 11.26
CA ASP A 63 5.56 -14.89 12.10
C ASP A 63 4.10 -14.50 12.39
N GLU A 64 3.64 -14.84 13.60
CA GLU A 64 2.26 -14.54 14.03
C GLU A 64 1.97 -13.03 14.05
N ARG A 65 2.96 -12.17 14.27
CA ARG A 65 2.79 -10.70 14.23
C ARG A 65 2.38 -10.24 12.84
N VAL A 66 2.96 -10.86 11.79
CA VAL A 66 2.60 -10.60 10.38
C VAL A 66 1.18 -11.09 10.10
N LEU A 67 0.85 -12.30 10.54
CA LEU A 67 -0.47 -12.91 10.33
C LEU A 67 -1.57 -12.11 11.05
N GLU A 68 -1.34 -11.68 12.28
CA GLU A 68 -2.24 -10.81 13.03
C GLU A 68 -2.43 -9.45 12.34
N ALA A 69 -1.34 -8.81 11.91
CA ALA A 69 -1.41 -7.55 11.19
C ALA A 69 -2.26 -7.67 9.91
N MET A 70 -2.07 -8.73 9.14
CA MET A 70 -2.85 -8.97 7.93
C MET A 70 -4.30 -9.36 8.22
N ASN A 71 -4.59 -10.00 9.37
CA ASN A 71 -5.95 -10.31 9.80
C ASN A 71 -6.73 -9.06 10.25
N ASP A 72 -6.06 -8.04 10.71
CA ASP A 72 -6.71 -6.81 11.20
C ASP A 72 -7.04 -5.82 10.07
N ILE A 73 -6.31 -5.88 8.95
CA ILE A 73 -6.44 -4.90 7.88
C ILE A 73 -7.44 -5.34 6.81
N PRO A 74 -8.50 -4.57 6.54
CA PRO A 74 -9.50 -4.89 5.53
C PRO A 74 -8.93 -4.67 4.11
N ARG A 75 -8.33 -5.72 3.54
CA ARG A 75 -7.63 -5.65 2.26
C ARG A 75 -8.49 -5.14 1.10
N HIS A 76 -9.80 -5.42 1.12
CA HIS A 76 -10.75 -4.93 0.11
C HIS A 76 -10.86 -3.39 0.07
N PHE A 77 -10.40 -2.67 1.09
CA PHE A 77 -10.36 -1.20 1.07
C PHE A 77 -9.27 -0.62 0.14
N PHE A 78 -8.34 -1.43 -0.33
CA PHE A 78 -7.17 -1.01 -1.10
C PHE A 78 -7.30 -1.28 -2.61
N MET A 79 -8.50 -1.57 -3.10
CA MET A 79 -8.78 -1.87 -4.50
C MET A 79 -10.17 -1.38 -4.87
N ASP A 80 -10.53 -1.46 -6.14
CA ASP A 80 -11.88 -1.14 -6.61
C ASP A 80 -12.92 -2.07 -5.98
N SER A 81 -14.12 -1.57 -5.69
CA SER A 81 -15.18 -2.36 -5.06
C SER A 81 -15.68 -3.52 -5.90
N SER A 82 -15.54 -3.45 -7.23
CA SER A 82 -15.82 -4.57 -8.13
C SER A 82 -14.93 -5.80 -7.87
N LEU A 83 -13.79 -5.62 -7.22
CA LEU A 83 -12.83 -6.66 -6.87
C LEU A 83 -12.99 -7.20 -5.44
N ASP A 84 -13.95 -6.72 -4.67
CA ASP A 84 -14.17 -7.12 -3.25
C ASP A 84 -14.22 -8.64 -3.05
N VAL A 85 -14.84 -9.36 -3.98
CA VAL A 85 -14.96 -10.83 -3.93
C VAL A 85 -13.60 -11.51 -4.03
N LEU A 86 -12.66 -10.91 -4.76
CA LEU A 86 -11.31 -11.44 -5.02
C LEU A 86 -10.27 -10.94 -4.01
N ALA A 87 -10.63 -9.99 -3.16
CA ALA A 87 -9.69 -9.26 -2.29
C ALA A 87 -8.87 -10.17 -1.37
N TYR A 88 -9.41 -11.32 -0.99
CA TYR A 88 -8.79 -12.27 -0.05
C TYR A 88 -8.24 -13.52 -0.72
N GLU A 89 -8.35 -13.61 -2.05
CA GLU A 89 -7.68 -14.67 -2.82
C GLU A 89 -6.18 -14.43 -2.89
N ASN A 90 -5.39 -15.51 -2.95
CA ASN A 90 -3.93 -15.40 -3.06
C ASN A 90 -3.49 -15.09 -4.50
N ARG A 91 -3.86 -13.90 -4.97
CA ARG A 91 -3.53 -13.38 -6.30
C ARG A 91 -3.24 -11.88 -6.26
N ALA A 92 -2.40 -11.43 -7.18
CA ALA A 92 -2.22 -10.00 -7.45
C ALA A 92 -3.44 -9.47 -8.23
N LEU A 93 -3.86 -8.23 -7.90
CA LEU A 93 -4.99 -7.57 -8.57
C LEU A 93 -4.52 -6.20 -9.09
N GLU A 94 -5.07 -5.80 -10.24
CA GLU A 94 -4.75 -4.49 -10.83
C GLU A 94 -5.34 -3.37 -9.98
N ILE A 95 -4.58 -2.28 -9.88
CA ILE A 95 -4.96 -1.01 -9.25
C ILE A 95 -4.72 0.14 -10.23
N LEU A 96 -4.88 1.38 -9.78
CA LEU A 96 -4.63 2.57 -10.62
C LEU A 96 -3.26 2.53 -11.30
N CYS A 97 -3.11 3.25 -12.39
CA CYS A 97 -1.87 3.42 -13.16
C CYS A 97 -1.26 2.10 -13.67
N LYS A 98 -2.09 1.07 -13.92
CA LYS A 98 -1.64 -0.28 -14.35
C LYS A 98 -0.62 -0.91 -13.38
N GLN A 99 -0.70 -0.55 -12.12
CA GLN A 99 0.05 -1.18 -11.05
C GLN A 99 -0.77 -2.30 -10.41
N THR A 100 -0.18 -3.03 -9.47
CA THR A 100 -0.85 -4.13 -8.79
C THR A 100 -0.74 -4.03 -7.28
N ILE A 101 -1.78 -4.44 -6.57
CA ILE A 101 -1.66 -4.85 -5.18
C ILE A 101 -1.11 -6.28 -5.16
N SER A 102 0.03 -6.49 -4.51
CA SER A 102 0.67 -7.80 -4.42
C SER A 102 -0.23 -8.84 -3.79
N GLN A 103 -0.11 -10.12 -4.20
CA GLN A 103 -0.86 -11.22 -3.59
C GLN A 103 -0.53 -11.34 -2.10
N PRO A 104 -1.48 -11.80 -1.27
CA PRO A 104 -1.31 -11.90 0.17
C PRO A 104 -0.06 -12.66 0.61
N SER A 105 0.27 -13.79 -0.02
CA SER A 105 1.46 -14.57 0.34
C SER A 105 2.77 -13.82 0.08
N THR A 106 2.84 -12.99 -0.96
CA THR A 106 4.02 -12.17 -1.23
C THR A 106 4.19 -11.07 -0.17
N VAL A 107 3.10 -10.39 0.21
CA VAL A 107 3.11 -9.39 1.29
C VAL A 107 3.58 -10.01 2.60
N ALA A 108 2.99 -11.15 2.98
CA ALA A 108 3.36 -11.87 4.21
C ALA A 108 4.82 -12.30 4.20
N PHE A 109 5.28 -12.90 3.09
CA PHE A 109 6.64 -13.39 2.93
C PHE A 109 7.68 -12.26 3.00
N GLN A 110 7.47 -11.17 2.28
CA GLN A 110 8.37 -10.01 2.35
C GLN A 110 8.42 -9.42 3.76
N THR A 111 7.29 -9.32 4.43
CA THR A 111 7.21 -8.75 5.79
C THR A 111 7.90 -9.65 6.81
N GLN A 112 7.74 -10.98 6.70
CA GLN A 112 8.43 -11.95 7.53
C GLN A 112 9.95 -11.90 7.32
N LEU A 113 10.42 -11.84 6.05
CA LEU A 113 11.85 -11.70 5.75
C LEU A 113 12.45 -10.40 6.27
N LEU A 114 11.68 -9.32 6.29
CA LEU A 114 12.10 -8.02 6.76
C LEU A 114 12.38 -8.00 8.26
N ASP A 115 11.81 -8.93 9.02
CA ASP A 115 12.00 -9.09 10.46
C ASP A 115 11.75 -7.79 11.22
N VAL A 116 10.51 -7.31 11.12
CA VAL A 116 10.08 -6.01 11.66
C VAL A 116 9.98 -6.04 13.18
N ASN A 117 10.59 -5.08 13.85
CA ASN A 117 10.42 -4.83 15.28
C ASN A 117 9.58 -3.57 15.53
N GLU A 118 8.96 -3.49 16.71
CA GLU A 118 8.25 -2.27 17.12
C GLU A 118 9.20 -1.06 17.09
N ASN A 119 8.70 0.06 16.57
CA ASN A 119 9.41 1.32 16.39
C ASN A 119 10.55 1.28 15.36
N ASP A 120 10.79 0.18 14.64
CA ASP A 120 11.70 0.19 13.50
C ASP A 120 11.35 1.32 12.54
N LYS A 121 12.36 2.04 12.10
CA LYS A 121 12.25 3.06 11.07
C LYS A 121 12.37 2.40 9.71
N ILE A 122 11.25 2.29 9.02
CA ILE A 122 11.16 1.54 7.77
C ILE A 122 10.98 2.49 6.58
N LEU A 123 11.79 2.30 5.55
CA LEU A 123 11.60 2.87 4.23
C LEU A 123 10.91 1.85 3.31
N GLU A 124 9.74 2.17 2.81
CA GLU A 124 9.04 1.40 1.79
C GLU A 124 9.15 2.10 0.44
N ILE A 125 9.56 1.34 -0.59
CA ILE A 125 9.63 1.80 -1.97
C ILE A 125 8.49 1.16 -2.76
N GLY A 126 7.56 2.00 -3.25
CA GLY A 126 6.35 1.58 -3.96
C GLY A 126 5.16 1.46 -3.01
N THR A 127 4.59 2.59 -2.59
CA THR A 127 3.36 2.62 -1.76
C THR A 127 2.21 1.87 -2.41
N GLY A 128 2.04 2.03 -3.73
CA GLY A 128 0.97 1.42 -4.50
C GLY A 128 -0.41 1.73 -3.91
N SER A 129 -1.16 0.69 -3.55
CA SER A 129 -2.46 0.82 -2.88
C SER A 129 -2.35 1.27 -1.41
N GLY A 130 -1.18 1.12 -0.77
CA GLY A 130 -0.96 1.37 0.65
C GLY A 130 -1.20 0.16 1.57
N TYR A 131 -1.55 -1.01 1.02
CA TYR A 131 -1.83 -2.19 1.85
C TYR A 131 -0.61 -2.64 2.64
N GLN A 132 0.55 -2.79 1.99
CA GLN A 132 1.81 -3.15 2.65
C GLN A 132 2.21 -2.10 3.70
N THR A 133 2.05 -0.81 3.39
CA THR A 133 2.28 0.29 4.35
C THR A 133 1.47 0.10 5.63
N CYS A 134 0.17 -0.23 5.50
CA CYS A 134 -0.71 -0.45 6.65
C CYS A 134 -0.30 -1.69 7.46
N VAL A 135 0.15 -2.78 6.80
CA VAL A 135 0.68 -3.97 7.49
C VAL A 135 1.87 -3.58 8.37
N LEU A 136 2.84 -2.84 7.83
CA LEU A 136 3.99 -2.35 8.60
C LEU A 136 3.58 -1.41 9.74
N CYS A 137 2.63 -0.51 9.51
CA CYS A 137 2.10 0.38 10.55
C CYS A 137 1.38 -0.40 11.66
N ARG A 138 0.63 -1.46 11.31
CA ARG A 138 -0.06 -2.31 12.29
C ARG A 138 0.93 -3.09 13.16
N MET A 139 2.11 -3.42 12.63
CA MET A 139 3.24 -3.96 13.38
C MET A 139 3.99 -2.91 14.20
N LYS A 140 3.44 -1.70 14.33
CA LYS A 140 3.96 -0.56 15.10
C LYS A 140 5.30 -0.01 14.58
N ALA A 141 5.60 -0.19 13.31
CA ALA A 141 6.76 0.43 12.68
C ALA A 141 6.51 1.93 12.38
N ARG A 142 7.59 2.71 12.32
CA ARG A 142 7.60 4.11 11.84
C ARG A 142 7.85 4.12 10.34
N VAL A 143 6.79 4.09 9.55
CA VAL A 143 6.87 3.89 8.10
C VAL A 143 7.04 5.21 7.35
N TYR A 144 8.02 5.23 6.46
CA TYR A 144 8.28 6.23 5.42
C TYR A 144 8.08 5.55 4.09
N THR A 145 7.15 6.02 3.26
CA THR A 145 6.80 5.36 2.00
C THR A 145 6.90 6.30 0.82
N ILE A 146 7.46 5.82 -0.31
CA ILE A 146 7.64 6.59 -1.54
C ILE A 146 6.78 5.99 -2.64
N GLU A 147 6.04 6.85 -3.33
CA GLU A 147 5.29 6.51 -4.53
C GLU A 147 5.64 7.45 -5.68
N ARG A 148 5.91 6.88 -6.87
CA ARG A 148 6.23 7.65 -8.07
C ARG A 148 5.01 8.11 -8.87
N PHE A 149 3.87 7.44 -8.71
CA PHE A 149 2.61 7.79 -9.38
C PHE A 149 1.75 8.67 -8.49
N LYS A 150 1.52 9.93 -8.93
CA LYS A 150 0.76 10.90 -8.13
C LYS A 150 -0.66 10.45 -7.78
N PRO A 151 -1.44 9.80 -8.67
CA PRO A 151 -2.76 9.29 -8.33
C PRO A 151 -2.72 8.21 -7.23
N LEU A 152 -1.77 7.26 -7.28
CA LEU A 152 -1.60 6.25 -6.24
C LEU A 152 -1.19 6.87 -4.91
N HIS A 153 -0.21 7.80 -4.91
CA HIS A 153 0.19 8.54 -3.72
C HIS A 153 -1.00 9.22 -3.03
N ASN A 154 -1.88 9.87 -3.80
CA ASN A 154 -3.05 10.54 -3.24
C ASN A 154 -4.11 9.54 -2.73
N SER A 155 -4.38 8.47 -3.50
CA SER A 155 -5.34 7.43 -3.14
C SER A 155 -4.93 6.70 -1.86
N ALA A 156 -3.65 6.30 -1.73
CA ALA A 156 -3.14 5.65 -0.54
C ALA A 156 -3.31 6.52 0.72
N GLN A 157 -3.03 7.83 0.63
CA GLN A 157 -3.22 8.75 1.76
C GLN A 157 -4.68 8.83 2.22
N ALA A 158 -5.65 8.77 1.29
CA ALA A 158 -7.07 8.73 1.64
C ALA A 158 -7.42 7.46 2.43
N VAL A 159 -6.88 6.30 2.02
CA VAL A 159 -7.07 5.03 2.74
C VAL A 159 -6.39 5.07 4.11
N PHE A 160 -5.18 5.60 4.22
CA PHE A 160 -4.50 5.75 5.51
C PHE A 160 -5.31 6.60 6.50
N LYS A 161 -5.86 7.72 6.03
CA LYS A 161 -6.72 8.57 6.84
C LYS A 161 -7.99 7.84 7.30
N MET A 162 -8.63 7.10 6.41
CA MET A 162 -9.84 6.32 6.70
C MET A 162 -9.57 5.23 7.75
N LEU A 163 -8.42 4.54 7.67
CA LEU A 163 -8.01 3.49 8.60
C LEU A 163 -7.24 4.01 9.83
N ASN A 164 -7.11 5.35 9.97
CA ASN A 164 -6.40 6.01 11.07
C ASN A 164 -4.91 5.62 11.18
N TYR A 165 -4.25 5.29 10.06
CA TYR A 165 -2.80 5.14 10.00
C TYR A 165 -2.12 6.45 9.60
N ARG A 166 -0.89 6.67 10.06
CA ARG A 166 -0.15 7.93 9.84
C ARG A 166 1.29 7.69 9.35
N PRO A 167 1.51 6.96 8.25
CA PRO A 167 2.84 6.86 7.66
C PRO A 167 3.28 8.23 7.12
N LYS A 168 4.59 8.42 6.96
CA LYS A 168 5.14 9.58 6.23
C LYS A 168 5.20 9.25 4.75
N CYS A 169 4.37 9.92 3.95
CA CYS A 169 4.20 9.64 2.53
C CYS A 169 4.95 10.65 1.66
N PHE A 170 5.70 10.17 0.67
CA PHE A 170 6.51 10.98 -0.23
C PHE A 170 6.15 10.67 -1.68
N PHE A 171 5.95 11.72 -2.47
CA PHE A 171 5.83 11.61 -3.91
C PHE A 171 7.24 11.76 -4.52
N GLY A 172 7.82 10.67 -5.00
CA GLY A 172 9.24 10.67 -5.38
C GLY A 172 9.69 9.48 -6.20
N ASP A 173 10.97 9.52 -6.58
CA ASP A 173 11.69 8.43 -7.22
C ASP A 173 12.23 7.48 -6.15
N GLY A 174 11.80 6.21 -6.20
CA GLY A 174 12.21 5.19 -5.25
C GLY A 174 13.70 4.85 -5.29
N TYR A 175 14.35 4.97 -6.46
CA TYR A 175 15.81 4.73 -6.56
C TYR A 175 16.64 5.72 -5.74
N LEU A 176 16.11 6.92 -5.49
CA LEU A 176 16.78 7.92 -4.68
C LEU A 176 16.61 7.70 -3.19
N GLY A 177 15.57 6.96 -2.78
CA GLY A 177 15.21 6.80 -1.38
C GLY A 177 14.86 8.12 -0.70
N LEU A 178 15.16 8.22 0.58
CA LEU A 178 14.93 9.41 1.43
C LEU A 178 16.20 9.71 2.25
N PRO A 179 17.30 10.18 1.66
CA PRO A 179 18.57 10.39 2.37
C PRO A 179 18.44 11.36 3.55
N ALA A 180 17.56 12.38 3.46
CA ALA A 180 17.31 13.31 4.57
C ALA A 180 16.69 12.64 5.81
N TYR A 181 16.18 11.41 5.66
CA TYR A 181 15.60 10.63 6.76
C TYR A 181 16.43 9.39 7.09
N ALA A 182 17.55 9.14 6.44
CA ALA A 182 18.46 8.04 6.76
C ALA A 182 19.11 8.23 8.17
N PRO A 183 19.62 7.16 8.80
CA PRO A 183 19.54 5.78 8.39
C PRO A 183 18.18 5.13 8.72
N PHE A 184 17.86 4.04 8.00
CA PHE A 184 16.67 3.20 8.22
C PHE A 184 17.07 1.86 8.84
N ASP A 185 16.27 1.35 9.78
CA ASP A 185 16.48 0.02 10.37
C ASP A 185 16.11 -1.06 9.34
N ARG A 186 15.08 -0.81 8.52
CA ARG A 186 14.60 -1.72 7.48
C ARG A 186 14.28 -0.96 6.20
N ILE A 187 14.48 -1.61 5.06
CA ILE A 187 14.03 -1.12 3.74
C ILE A 187 13.25 -2.23 3.04
N LEU A 188 12.04 -1.93 2.60
CA LEU A 188 11.19 -2.84 1.82
C LEU A 188 10.97 -2.29 0.43
N VAL A 189 11.32 -3.06 -0.59
CA VAL A 189 11.07 -2.72 -2.00
C VAL A 189 9.96 -3.62 -2.53
N THR A 190 8.83 -3.03 -2.91
CA THR A 190 7.62 -3.72 -3.38
C THR A 190 7.49 -3.75 -4.90
N CYS A 191 8.56 -3.50 -5.61
CA CYS A 191 8.68 -3.55 -7.08
C CYS A 191 10.01 -4.20 -7.48
N GLY A 192 10.10 -4.73 -8.71
CA GLY A 192 11.30 -5.45 -9.19
C GLY A 192 12.40 -4.50 -9.62
N ALA A 193 13.56 -4.56 -8.99
CA ALA A 193 14.75 -3.82 -9.38
C ALA A 193 15.67 -4.68 -10.27
N GLU A 194 16.33 -4.09 -11.27
CA GLU A 194 17.27 -4.83 -12.13
C GLU A 194 18.54 -5.28 -11.38
N SER A 195 18.98 -4.45 -10.43
CA SER A 195 20.14 -4.69 -9.57
C SER A 195 19.91 -4.06 -8.19
N ILE A 196 20.79 -4.35 -7.24
CA ILE A 196 20.75 -3.75 -5.90
C ILE A 196 20.98 -2.23 -6.01
N PRO A 197 20.02 -1.38 -5.58
CA PRO A 197 20.21 0.07 -5.63
C PRO A 197 21.16 0.54 -4.54
N GLU A 198 22.37 0.95 -4.91
CA GLU A 198 23.43 1.38 -3.97
C GLU A 198 22.95 2.47 -3.02
N LYS A 199 22.21 3.48 -3.52
CA LYS A 199 21.65 4.57 -2.71
C LYS A 199 20.72 4.09 -1.60
N LEU A 200 20.03 2.96 -1.77
CA LEU A 200 19.21 2.38 -0.73
C LEU A 200 20.06 1.65 0.32
N VAL A 201 21.13 0.95 -0.12
CA VAL A 201 22.10 0.31 0.78
C VAL A 201 22.82 1.36 1.64
N GLU A 202 23.20 2.50 1.06
CA GLU A 202 23.80 3.62 1.81
C GLU A 202 22.88 4.11 2.93
N GLN A 203 21.57 4.18 2.68
CA GLN A 203 20.54 4.63 3.62
C GLN A 203 20.15 3.57 4.66
N LEU A 204 20.61 2.33 4.51
CA LEU A 204 20.38 1.27 5.47
C LEU A 204 21.39 1.39 6.62
N LYS A 205 20.91 1.20 7.85
CA LYS A 205 21.75 1.13 9.06
C LYS A 205 22.65 -0.11 9.02
N VAL A 206 23.82 -0.05 9.62
CA VAL A 206 24.64 -1.26 9.88
C VAL A 206 23.84 -2.21 10.76
N GLY A 207 23.77 -3.49 10.39
CA GLY A 207 22.88 -4.49 10.97
C GLY A 207 21.42 -4.40 10.47
N GLY A 208 21.09 -3.42 9.62
CA GLY A 208 19.77 -3.27 9.01
C GLY A 208 19.53 -4.27 7.90
N ILE A 209 18.26 -4.49 7.57
CA ILE A 209 17.81 -5.46 6.58
C ILE A 209 17.04 -4.74 5.46
N MET A 210 17.37 -5.06 4.20
CA MET A 210 16.57 -4.71 3.03
C MET A 210 16.01 -5.97 2.38
N VAL A 211 14.70 -5.96 2.08
CA VAL A 211 14.05 -7.02 1.29
C VAL A 211 13.65 -6.44 -0.06
N ILE A 212 14.13 -7.06 -1.14
CA ILE A 212 14.01 -6.54 -2.51
C ILE A 212 13.95 -7.67 -3.54
N PRO A 213 13.00 -7.63 -4.51
CA PRO A 213 13.03 -8.53 -5.66
C PRO A 213 13.99 -8.00 -6.73
N ILE A 214 14.96 -8.82 -7.16
CA ILE A 214 16.03 -8.45 -8.11
C ILE A 214 15.95 -9.30 -9.36
N GLY A 215 15.98 -8.66 -10.53
CA GLY A 215 15.98 -9.30 -11.84
C GLY A 215 15.07 -8.62 -12.85
N ILE A 216 15.16 -9.04 -14.12
CA ILE A 216 14.34 -8.58 -15.23
C ILE A 216 13.33 -9.68 -15.60
N GLY A 217 12.05 -9.34 -15.70
CA GLY A 217 10.96 -10.30 -15.98
C GLY A 217 10.60 -11.13 -14.75
N THR A 218 11.34 -12.18 -14.45
CA THR A 218 11.26 -12.92 -13.19
C THR A 218 12.35 -12.40 -12.25
N GLN A 219 11.96 -12.09 -11.00
CA GLN A 219 12.88 -11.58 -9.98
C GLN A 219 13.11 -12.62 -8.90
N VAL A 220 14.33 -12.67 -8.37
CA VAL A 220 14.66 -13.42 -7.16
C VAL A 220 14.47 -12.52 -5.95
N MET A 221 13.69 -12.96 -4.96
CA MET A 221 13.58 -12.25 -3.69
C MET A 221 14.89 -12.31 -2.93
N CYS A 222 15.44 -11.15 -2.57
CA CYS A 222 16.68 -11.03 -1.83
C CYS A 222 16.45 -10.40 -0.47
N LYS A 223 17.04 -10.99 0.57
CA LYS A 223 17.26 -10.36 1.87
C LYS A 223 18.70 -9.90 1.95
N ILE A 224 18.89 -8.62 2.11
CA ILE A 224 20.21 -7.99 2.15
C ILE A 224 20.41 -7.47 3.57
N THR A 225 21.50 -7.90 4.22
CA THR A 225 21.91 -7.39 5.53
C THR A 225 23.16 -6.54 5.37
N LYS A 226 23.15 -5.30 5.85
CA LYS A 226 24.33 -4.43 5.83
C LYS A 226 25.26 -4.78 7.00
N LEU A 227 26.42 -5.33 6.70
CA LEU A 227 27.40 -5.77 7.72
C LEU A 227 28.28 -4.61 8.20
N SER A 228 28.76 -3.80 7.26
CA SER A 228 29.58 -2.62 7.52
C SER A 228 29.42 -1.58 6.40
N GLN A 229 30.22 -0.51 6.40
CA GLN A 229 30.26 0.43 5.28
C GLN A 229 30.85 -0.26 4.04
N GLY A 230 30.00 -0.44 3.02
CA GLY A 230 30.38 -1.07 1.76
C GLY A 230 30.30 -2.60 1.74
N GLU A 231 29.94 -3.26 2.83
CA GLU A 231 29.82 -4.70 2.90
C GLU A 231 28.40 -5.14 3.20
N ILE A 232 27.86 -6.07 2.40
CA ILE A 232 26.51 -6.62 2.53
C ILE A 232 26.54 -8.14 2.44
N ASP A 233 25.66 -8.81 3.20
CA ASP A 233 25.28 -10.21 2.99
C ASP A 233 24.01 -10.27 2.15
N VAL A 234 23.94 -11.18 1.18
CA VAL A 234 22.82 -11.33 0.27
C VAL A 234 22.31 -12.76 0.29
N GLN A 235 21.13 -12.95 0.86
CA GLN A 235 20.42 -14.24 0.87
C GLN A 235 19.33 -14.23 -0.19
N LYS A 236 19.20 -15.30 -0.96
CA LYS A 236 18.26 -15.45 -2.07
C LYS A 236 17.12 -16.40 -1.72
N TYR A 237 15.88 -16.02 -2.08
CA TYR A 237 14.67 -16.79 -1.79
C TYR A 237 13.79 -16.83 -3.04
N GLY A 238 13.55 -17.94 -3.63
CA GLY A 238 12.57 -18.21 -4.67
C GLY A 238 12.30 -17.12 -5.72
N ASP A 239 11.52 -17.46 -6.71
CA ASP A 239 11.19 -16.61 -7.84
C ASP A 239 9.84 -15.91 -7.65
N PHE A 240 9.81 -14.63 -8.05
CA PHE A 240 8.63 -13.76 -7.96
C PHE A 240 8.43 -12.97 -9.25
N ARG A 241 7.24 -12.39 -9.40
CA ARG A 241 6.95 -11.44 -10.47
C ARG A 241 6.36 -10.16 -9.89
N PHE A 242 7.09 -9.09 -10.05
CA PHE A 242 6.69 -7.75 -9.65
C PHE A 242 6.65 -6.81 -10.86
N VAL A 243 5.86 -5.74 -10.74
CA VAL A 243 5.97 -4.59 -11.63
C VAL A 243 7.38 -4.00 -11.51
N PRO A 244 7.97 -3.50 -12.62
CA PRO A 244 9.34 -2.99 -12.58
C PRO A 244 9.46 -1.72 -11.72
N MET A 245 10.57 -1.61 -11.01
CA MET A 245 10.98 -0.37 -10.36
C MET A 245 11.41 0.62 -11.45
N LEU A 246 10.74 1.76 -11.52
CA LEU A 246 10.95 2.76 -12.56
C LEU A 246 11.49 4.05 -11.95
N LYS A 247 12.38 4.74 -12.69
CA LYS A 247 12.91 6.05 -12.31
C LYS A 247 11.87 7.15 -12.54
N GLU A 248 12.12 8.30 -11.91
CA GLU A 248 11.37 9.55 -12.04
C GLU A 248 9.91 9.49 -11.54
N LYS A 249 9.38 10.68 -11.29
CA LYS A 249 7.97 10.87 -10.90
C LYS A 249 7.05 10.79 -12.12
N LYS A 250 5.80 10.37 -11.92
CA LYS A 250 4.80 10.31 -12.98
C LYS A 250 3.44 10.84 -12.50
N PHE A 251 2.79 11.58 -13.38
CA PHE A 251 1.46 12.18 -13.17
C PHE A 251 0.38 11.47 -14.00
N CYS A 252 0.47 10.20 -14.26
CA CYS A 252 -0.38 9.40 -15.15
C CYS A 252 -1.86 9.82 -15.21
#